data_2427652071c2da1ed3061dd2c78b251c
#
_entry.id   2427652071c2da1ed3061dd2c78b251c
#
_cell.length_a   1.000
_cell.length_b   1.000
_cell.length_c   1.000
_cell.angle_alpha   90.00
_cell.angle_beta   90.00
_cell.angle_gamma   90.00
#
_symmetry.space_group_name_H-M   'P 1'
#
loop_
_entity.id
_entity.type
_entity.pdbx_description
1 polymer ?
#
loop_
_entity_poly.entity_id
_entity_poly.type
_entity_poly.pdbx_seq_one_letter_code
_entity_poly.pdbx_strand_id
1 'polypeptide(L)'
;MILTNYYKKHNMKEIKTIGVLTSGGDAPGMNACIRAVTRSAIFNGMNVMGIYRGYEGLIHGEFKELTTESVSNTIQRGGTILKTARSKDFQTPEGRKQAYDNLEKFGVDALIVIGGNGSLTGAQDLAREYDFPVIGLPGTIDNDLYGTDSTIGYDTALNTIVECVDKLRDTATSHDRIFFVEVMGRDAGFLAQNSAIA
;
A
#
# COMPACT_ATOMS: atom_id res chain seq x y z
N MET A 1 24.03 -14.46 8.84
CA MET A 1 25.16 -15.24 8.27
C MET A 1 24.78 -16.05 7.02
N ILE A 2 23.63 -16.70 6.96
CA ILE A 2 23.21 -17.49 5.76
C ILE A 2 22.87 -16.60 4.57
N LEU A 3 22.12 -15.52 4.76
CA LEU A 3 21.73 -14.57 3.71
C LEU A 3 22.94 -13.83 3.13
N THR A 4 23.87 -13.38 3.95
CA THR A 4 25.09 -12.68 3.52
C THR A 4 25.95 -13.56 2.58
N ASN A 5 26.00 -14.87 2.84
CA ASN A 5 26.68 -15.81 1.96
C ASN A 5 25.93 -16.05 0.63
N TYR A 6 24.59 -16.01 0.65
CA TYR A 6 23.76 -16.13 -0.55
C TYR A 6 24.00 -14.94 -1.51
N TYR A 7 23.94 -13.71 -1.00
CA TYR A 7 24.20 -12.49 -1.80
C TYR A 7 25.61 -12.49 -2.42
N LYS A 8 26.65 -12.82 -1.64
CA LYS A 8 28.03 -12.93 -2.15
C LYS A 8 28.16 -13.98 -3.24
N LYS A 9 27.49 -15.12 -3.11
CA LYS A 9 27.56 -16.21 -4.10
C LYS A 9 26.91 -15.85 -5.45
N HIS A 10 25.91 -14.94 -5.44
CA HIS A 10 25.16 -14.56 -6.63
C HIS A 10 25.51 -13.16 -7.14
N ASN A 11 26.54 -12.53 -6.61
CA ASN A 11 26.98 -11.17 -6.95
C ASN A 11 25.87 -10.11 -6.81
N MET A 12 24.91 -10.34 -5.89
CA MET A 12 23.78 -9.44 -5.64
C MET A 12 24.17 -8.37 -4.62
N LYS A 13 23.72 -7.14 -4.84
CA LYS A 13 23.89 -6.05 -3.87
C LYS A 13 23.19 -6.41 -2.57
N GLU A 14 23.87 -6.27 -1.43
CA GLU A 14 23.27 -6.43 -0.11
C GLU A 14 22.28 -5.29 0.15
N ILE A 15 21.02 -5.61 0.46
CA ILE A 15 20.00 -4.63 0.80
C ILE A 15 20.14 -4.28 2.29
N LYS A 16 20.45 -3.03 2.58
CA LYS A 16 20.63 -2.50 3.95
C LYS A 16 19.50 -1.56 4.37
N THR A 17 18.93 -0.85 3.42
CA THR A 17 17.86 0.13 3.66
C THR A 17 16.72 -0.10 2.70
N ILE A 18 15.51 -0.26 3.22
CA ILE A 18 14.29 -0.33 2.41
C ILE A 18 13.46 0.93 2.55
N GLY A 19 12.92 1.40 1.43
CA GLY A 19 11.86 2.40 1.40
C GLY A 19 10.50 1.75 1.50
N VAL A 20 9.55 2.38 2.20
CA VAL A 20 8.15 1.95 2.19
C VAL A 20 7.24 3.15 1.97
N LEU A 21 6.29 3.01 1.05
CA LEU A 21 5.26 4.01 0.78
C LEU A 21 3.89 3.36 0.61
N THR A 22 2.86 4.17 0.84
CA THR A 22 1.48 3.88 0.46
C THR A 22 1.06 4.83 -0.65
N SER A 23 0.38 4.32 -1.67
CA SER A 23 -0.02 5.11 -2.83
C SER A 23 -1.43 4.74 -3.30
N GLY A 24 -2.12 5.71 -3.88
CA GLY A 24 -3.51 5.56 -4.30
C GLY A 24 -4.51 5.91 -3.20
N GLY A 25 -5.68 5.28 -3.18
CA GLY A 25 -6.62 5.37 -2.06
C GLY A 25 -6.10 4.62 -0.84
N ASP A 26 -6.45 5.10 0.35
CA ASP A 26 -6.18 4.34 1.56
C ASP A 26 -7.13 3.13 1.68
N ALA A 27 -6.66 2.09 2.34
CA ALA A 27 -7.42 0.89 2.60
C ALA A 27 -7.21 0.42 4.05
N PRO A 28 -8.23 -0.15 4.69
CA PRO A 28 -8.08 -0.75 6.00
C PRO A 28 -6.95 -1.79 5.98
N GLY A 29 -6.07 -1.77 6.99
CA GLY A 29 -4.93 -2.69 7.05
C GLY A 29 -3.62 -2.15 6.47
N MET A 30 -3.60 -1.01 5.78
CA MET A 30 -2.35 -0.40 5.32
C MET A 30 -1.37 -0.12 6.46
N ASN A 31 -1.85 0.36 7.60
CA ASN A 31 -1.01 0.58 8.78
C ASN A 31 -0.45 -0.71 9.36
N ALA A 32 -1.23 -1.79 9.38
CA ALA A 32 -0.75 -3.11 9.79
C ALA A 32 0.34 -3.62 8.83
N CYS A 33 0.17 -3.39 7.54
CA CYS A 33 1.15 -3.73 6.51
C CYS A 33 2.46 -2.94 6.68
N ILE A 34 2.39 -1.60 6.84
CA ILE A 34 3.56 -0.75 7.12
C ILE A 34 4.29 -1.25 8.36
N ARG A 35 3.56 -1.57 9.42
CA ARG A 35 4.14 -2.11 10.66
C ARG A 35 4.83 -3.46 10.43
N ALA A 36 4.19 -4.37 9.70
CA ALA A 36 4.77 -5.68 9.40
C ALA A 36 6.07 -5.55 8.62
N VAL A 37 6.07 -4.73 7.56
CA VAL A 37 7.27 -4.41 6.76
C VAL A 37 8.37 -3.84 7.64
N THR A 38 8.05 -2.79 8.41
CA THR A 38 9.05 -2.10 9.27
C THR A 38 9.66 -3.04 10.29
N ARG A 39 8.83 -3.79 11.02
CA ARG A 39 9.34 -4.68 12.07
C ARG A 39 10.12 -5.87 11.51
N SER A 40 9.67 -6.44 10.38
CA SER A 40 10.39 -7.54 9.73
C SER A 40 11.74 -7.08 9.20
N ALA A 41 11.82 -5.89 8.60
CA ALA A 41 13.08 -5.34 8.12
C ALA A 41 14.07 -5.08 9.26
N ILE A 42 13.64 -4.43 10.33
CA ILE A 42 14.47 -4.17 11.52
C ILE A 42 14.94 -5.48 12.15
N PHE A 43 14.06 -6.49 12.28
CA PHE A 43 14.41 -7.80 12.80
C PHE A 43 15.52 -8.48 11.97
N ASN A 44 15.55 -8.24 10.66
CA ASN A 44 16.59 -8.74 9.75
C ASN A 44 17.81 -7.79 9.62
N GLY A 45 17.94 -6.78 10.47
CA GLY A 45 19.08 -5.86 10.50
C GLY A 45 19.08 -4.79 9.42
N MET A 46 17.93 -4.52 8.78
CA MET A 46 17.78 -3.47 7.76
C MET A 46 17.21 -2.19 8.38
N ASN A 47 17.60 -1.05 7.82
CA ASN A 47 16.96 0.24 8.08
C ASN A 47 15.70 0.40 7.26
N VAL A 48 14.76 1.22 7.75
CA VAL A 48 13.50 1.48 7.04
C VAL A 48 13.26 2.97 6.90
N MET A 49 13.08 3.42 5.67
CA MET A 49 12.70 4.79 5.34
C MET A 49 11.23 4.84 4.92
N GLY A 50 10.39 5.46 5.72
CA GLY A 50 9.01 5.79 5.35
C GLY A 50 8.97 6.99 4.41
N ILE A 51 8.28 6.84 3.29
CA ILE A 51 8.11 7.90 2.30
C ILE A 51 6.70 8.43 2.42
N TYR A 52 6.57 9.68 2.83
CA TYR A 52 5.28 10.32 3.07
C TYR A 52 4.62 10.74 1.77
N ARG A 53 3.29 10.71 1.72
CA ARG A 53 2.47 11.08 0.57
C ARG A 53 2.77 10.31 -0.72
N GLY A 54 3.21 9.06 -0.59
CA GLY A 54 3.41 8.14 -1.72
C GLY A 54 4.43 8.65 -2.74
N TYR A 55 4.10 8.53 -4.02
CA TYR A 55 4.99 8.96 -5.11
C TYR A 55 5.25 10.46 -5.15
N GLU A 56 4.29 11.26 -4.70
CA GLU A 56 4.48 12.71 -4.60
C GLU A 56 5.62 13.04 -3.63
N GLY A 57 5.59 12.45 -2.44
CA GLY A 57 6.66 12.62 -1.48
C GLY A 57 7.97 11.97 -1.89
N LEU A 58 7.93 10.89 -2.67
CA LEU A 58 9.12 10.28 -3.25
C LEU A 58 9.86 11.27 -4.20
N ILE A 59 9.11 11.97 -5.05
CA ILE A 59 9.64 13.01 -5.94
C ILE A 59 10.20 14.19 -5.15
N HIS A 60 9.53 14.59 -4.07
CA HIS A 60 9.93 15.76 -3.28
C HIS A 60 10.90 15.44 -2.14
N GLY A 61 11.30 14.19 -1.96
CA GLY A 61 12.27 13.79 -0.94
C GLY A 61 11.71 13.79 0.49
N GLU A 62 10.43 13.46 0.68
CA GLU A 62 9.76 13.42 1.98
C GLU A 62 9.99 12.08 2.70
N PHE A 63 11.23 11.85 3.10
CA PHE A 63 11.66 10.64 3.78
C PHE A 63 11.78 10.84 5.28
N LYS A 64 11.42 9.82 6.04
CA LYS A 64 11.63 9.75 7.48
C LYS A 64 11.98 8.34 7.89
N GLU A 65 12.98 8.19 8.73
CA GLU A 65 13.31 6.89 9.33
C GLU A 65 12.14 6.35 10.15
N LEU A 66 11.83 5.07 9.96
CA LEU A 66 10.84 4.33 10.73
C LEU A 66 11.53 3.39 11.72
N THR A 67 11.16 3.55 12.97
CA THR A 67 11.59 2.68 14.08
C THR A 67 10.44 1.79 14.55
N THR A 68 10.71 0.88 15.47
CA THR A 68 9.65 0.06 16.10
C THR A 68 8.62 0.91 16.83
N GLU A 69 9.02 2.05 17.39
CA GLU A 69 8.16 3.01 18.08
C GLU A 69 7.27 3.76 17.08
N SER A 70 7.82 4.13 15.91
CA SER A 70 7.08 4.85 14.85
C SER A 70 5.83 4.11 14.39
N VAL A 71 5.84 2.79 14.45
CA VAL A 71 4.76 1.91 14.02
C VAL A 71 4.03 1.23 15.19
N SER A 72 4.28 1.68 16.42
CA SER A 72 3.56 1.18 17.59
C SER A 72 2.11 1.69 17.60
N ASN A 73 1.17 0.86 18.10
CA ASN A 73 -0.25 1.20 18.20
C ASN A 73 -0.90 1.66 16.88
N THR A 74 -0.48 1.09 15.75
CA THR A 74 -1.00 1.46 14.42
C THR A 74 -1.89 0.38 13.78
N ILE A 75 -1.86 -0.87 14.25
CA ILE A 75 -2.58 -2.00 13.65
C ILE A 75 -4.09 -1.73 13.56
N GLN A 76 -4.67 -1.22 14.63
CA GLN A 76 -6.11 -0.96 14.76
C GLN A 76 -6.56 0.36 14.12
N ARG A 77 -5.63 1.15 13.57
CA ARG A 77 -5.94 2.47 13.00
C ARG A 77 -6.20 2.35 11.50
N GLY A 78 -7.32 2.90 11.06
CA GLY A 78 -7.62 3.07 9.63
C GLY A 78 -6.73 4.11 8.96
N GLY A 79 -6.88 4.23 7.64
CA GLY A 79 -6.06 5.11 6.83
C GLY A 79 -4.61 4.63 6.72
N THR A 80 -3.70 5.57 6.49
CA THR A 80 -2.26 5.29 6.42
C THR A 80 -1.44 6.35 7.15
N ILE A 81 -0.55 5.93 8.04
CA ILE A 81 0.34 6.83 8.79
C ILE A 81 1.36 7.54 7.88
N LEU A 82 1.69 6.95 6.73
CA LEU A 82 2.57 7.56 5.74
C LEU A 82 1.84 8.54 4.83
N LYS A 83 0.51 8.68 4.98
CA LYS A 83 -0.34 9.47 4.08
C LYS A 83 -0.26 8.98 2.64
N THR A 84 -1.10 9.50 1.79
CA THR A 84 -1.10 9.22 0.35
C THR A 84 -1.45 10.48 -0.42
N ALA A 85 -0.97 10.59 -1.65
CA ALA A 85 -1.35 11.63 -2.60
C ALA A 85 -1.33 11.08 -4.02
N ARG A 86 -2.13 11.68 -4.89
CA ARG A 86 -2.03 11.43 -6.33
C ARG A 86 -0.87 12.25 -6.87
N SER A 87 0.00 11.62 -7.67
CA SER A 87 1.08 12.30 -8.37
C SER A 87 0.90 12.14 -9.88
N LYS A 88 0.72 13.25 -10.58
CA LYS A 88 0.73 13.25 -12.04
C LYS A 88 2.16 13.25 -12.57
N ASP A 89 3.07 13.85 -11.83
CA ASP A 89 4.47 13.99 -12.23
C ASP A 89 5.17 12.62 -12.25
N PHE A 90 4.81 11.69 -11.34
CA PHE A 90 5.35 10.34 -11.36
C PHE A 90 4.97 9.52 -12.61
N GLN A 91 3.92 9.93 -13.33
CA GLN A 91 3.56 9.31 -14.60
C GLN A 91 4.50 9.68 -15.73
N THR A 92 5.33 10.71 -15.54
CA THR A 92 6.33 11.17 -16.52
C THR A 92 7.68 10.51 -16.25
N PRO A 93 8.51 10.29 -17.30
CA PRO A 93 9.89 9.81 -17.11
C PRO A 93 10.73 10.73 -16.23
N GLU A 94 10.53 12.06 -16.33
CA GLU A 94 11.25 13.07 -15.56
C GLU A 94 10.93 12.96 -14.07
N GLY A 95 9.65 12.78 -13.71
CA GLY A 95 9.22 12.60 -12.33
C GLY A 95 9.74 11.28 -11.74
N ARG A 96 9.74 10.19 -12.51
CA ARG A 96 10.34 8.92 -12.08
C ARG A 96 11.85 9.01 -11.93
N LYS A 97 12.53 9.78 -12.80
CA LYS A 97 13.96 10.05 -12.65
C LYS A 97 14.26 10.77 -11.33
N GLN A 98 13.50 11.81 -11.01
CA GLN A 98 13.65 12.56 -9.76
C GLN A 98 13.36 11.68 -8.53
N ALA A 99 12.34 10.83 -8.64
CA ALA A 99 12.03 9.83 -7.61
C ALA A 99 13.19 8.86 -7.38
N TYR A 100 13.78 8.32 -8.45
CA TYR A 100 14.94 7.45 -8.39
C TYR A 100 16.17 8.16 -7.79
N ASP A 101 16.47 9.39 -8.21
CA ASP A 101 17.58 10.18 -7.67
C ASP A 101 17.43 10.41 -6.16
N ASN A 102 16.19 10.58 -5.68
CA ASN A 102 15.94 10.67 -4.25
C ASN A 102 16.14 9.33 -3.53
N LEU A 103 15.75 8.19 -4.10
CA LEU A 103 16.05 6.87 -3.51
C LEU A 103 17.56 6.69 -3.33
N GLU A 104 18.35 7.02 -4.34
CA GLU A 104 19.81 6.96 -4.24
C GLU A 104 20.36 7.94 -3.20
N LYS A 105 19.91 9.19 -3.23
CA LYS A 105 20.33 10.24 -2.28
C LYS A 105 20.07 9.86 -0.83
N PHE A 106 18.96 9.19 -0.53
CA PHE A 106 18.62 8.73 0.82
C PHE A 106 19.14 7.33 1.12
N GLY A 107 19.92 6.74 0.22
CA GLY A 107 20.55 5.43 0.42
C GLY A 107 19.57 4.27 0.52
N VAL A 108 18.43 4.36 -0.18
CA VAL A 108 17.43 3.29 -0.23
C VAL A 108 17.86 2.27 -1.27
N ASP A 109 17.96 1.00 -0.89
CA ASP A 109 18.41 -0.09 -1.75
C ASP A 109 17.25 -0.86 -2.42
N ALA A 110 16.05 -0.81 -1.83
CA ALA A 110 14.84 -1.44 -2.38
C ALA A 110 13.60 -0.69 -1.92
N LEU A 111 12.53 -0.74 -2.72
CA LEU A 111 11.26 -0.04 -2.43
C LEU A 111 10.13 -1.04 -2.22
N ILE A 112 9.32 -0.82 -1.19
CA ILE A 112 8.07 -1.52 -0.95
C ILE A 112 6.92 -0.55 -1.19
N VAL A 113 6.05 -0.90 -2.12
CA VAL A 113 4.88 -0.10 -2.49
C VAL A 113 3.61 -0.81 -2.07
N ILE A 114 2.82 -0.18 -1.20
CA ILE A 114 1.52 -0.67 -0.74
C ILE A 114 0.44 0.13 -1.46
N GLY A 115 -0.36 -0.52 -2.29
CA GLY A 115 -1.38 0.19 -3.06
C GLY A 115 -2.15 -0.68 -4.04
N GLY A 116 -3.01 -0.04 -4.83
CA GLY A 116 -3.80 -0.69 -5.87
C GLY A 116 -3.09 -0.74 -7.22
N ASN A 117 -3.84 -1.11 -8.26
CA ASN A 117 -3.35 -1.38 -9.61
C ASN A 117 -2.45 -0.27 -10.17
N GLY A 118 -2.92 0.99 -10.18
CA GLY A 118 -2.13 2.11 -10.70
C GLY A 118 -0.81 2.34 -9.95
N SER A 119 -0.82 2.14 -8.62
CA SER A 119 0.39 2.28 -7.80
C SER A 119 1.41 1.18 -8.10
N LEU A 120 0.95 -0.06 -8.30
CA LEU A 120 1.82 -1.19 -8.61
C LEU A 120 2.34 -1.13 -10.06
N THR A 121 1.57 -0.59 -10.99
CA THR A 121 2.05 -0.28 -12.35
C THR A 121 3.18 0.75 -12.31
N GLY A 122 3.00 1.86 -11.60
CA GLY A 122 4.07 2.86 -11.44
C GLY A 122 5.32 2.31 -10.75
N ALA A 123 5.15 1.40 -9.78
CA ALA A 123 6.26 0.67 -9.16
C ALA A 123 7.02 -0.19 -10.17
N GLN A 124 6.30 -0.88 -11.06
CA GLN A 124 6.88 -1.71 -12.12
C GLN A 124 7.64 -0.88 -13.15
N ASP A 125 7.10 0.29 -13.52
CA ASP A 125 7.76 1.21 -14.45
C ASP A 125 9.09 1.70 -13.87
N LEU A 126 9.11 2.15 -12.60
CA LEU A 126 10.33 2.54 -11.91
C LEU A 126 11.36 1.39 -11.86
N ALA A 127 10.90 0.19 -11.51
CA ALA A 127 11.76 -0.99 -11.42
C ALA A 127 12.43 -1.31 -12.76
N ARG A 128 11.68 -1.21 -13.87
CA ARG A 128 12.18 -1.52 -15.23
C ARG A 128 13.12 -0.43 -15.74
N GLU A 129 12.81 0.84 -15.51
CA GLU A 129 13.60 1.96 -16.02
C GLU A 129 14.98 2.07 -15.36
N TYR A 130 15.09 1.68 -14.09
CA TYR A 130 16.30 1.87 -13.29
C TYR A 130 16.92 0.56 -12.76
N ASP A 131 16.40 -0.59 -13.17
CA ASP A 131 16.81 -1.90 -12.61
C ASP A 131 16.82 -1.91 -11.07
N PHE A 132 15.80 -1.25 -10.49
CA PHE A 132 15.70 -1.01 -9.05
C PHE A 132 14.78 -2.05 -8.38
N PRO A 133 15.21 -2.69 -7.27
CA PRO A 133 14.40 -3.69 -6.59
C PRO A 133 13.12 -3.11 -6.00
N VAL A 134 11.96 -3.59 -6.45
CA VAL A 134 10.65 -3.17 -5.95
C VAL A 134 9.78 -4.37 -5.61
N ILE A 135 9.06 -4.29 -4.48
CA ILE A 135 8.03 -5.25 -4.09
C ILE A 135 6.71 -4.51 -3.95
N GLY A 136 5.69 -4.98 -4.67
CA GLY A 136 4.31 -4.50 -4.56
C GLY A 136 3.51 -5.32 -3.56
N LEU A 137 2.77 -4.63 -2.67
CA LEU A 137 1.83 -5.25 -1.75
C LEU A 137 0.41 -4.74 -2.06
N PRO A 138 -0.56 -5.65 -2.32
CA PRO A 138 -1.89 -5.29 -2.80
C PRO A 138 -2.74 -4.66 -1.69
N GLY A 139 -2.79 -3.33 -1.63
CA GLY A 139 -3.56 -2.55 -0.66
C GLY A 139 -4.63 -1.73 -1.36
N THR A 140 -5.86 -2.27 -1.43
CA THR A 140 -7.04 -1.63 -2.03
C THR A 140 -8.30 -2.33 -1.56
N ILE A 141 -9.41 -1.61 -1.50
CA ILE A 141 -10.74 -2.18 -1.22
C ILE A 141 -11.43 -2.74 -2.47
N ASP A 142 -10.93 -2.44 -3.67
CA ASP A 142 -11.60 -2.78 -4.93
C ASP A 142 -11.48 -4.27 -5.29
N ASN A 143 -10.49 -4.96 -4.77
CA ASN A 143 -10.12 -6.36 -5.04
C ASN A 143 -9.97 -6.67 -6.54
N ASP A 144 -9.49 -5.69 -7.32
CA ASP A 144 -9.39 -5.73 -8.78
C ASP A 144 -8.00 -6.08 -9.32
N LEU A 145 -7.12 -6.60 -8.46
CA LEU A 145 -5.76 -6.97 -8.82
C LEU A 145 -5.68 -8.42 -9.31
N TYR A 146 -5.20 -8.61 -10.54
CA TYR A 146 -4.96 -9.94 -11.07
C TYR A 146 -3.82 -10.64 -10.30
N GLY A 147 -4.06 -11.92 -9.97
CA GLY A 147 -3.04 -12.75 -9.31
C GLY A 147 -3.07 -12.71 -7.78
N THR A 148 -4.08 -12.07 -7.18
CA THR A 148 -4.36 -12.16 -5.75
C THR A 148 -5.82 -12.53 -5.51
N ASP A 149 -6.09 -13.37 -4.52
CA ASP A 149 -7.45 -13.77 -4.15
C ASP A 149 -8.15 -12.67 -3.34
N SER A 150 -7.40 -12.01 -2.47
CA SER A 150 -7.91 -10.93 -1.62
C SER A 150 -6.87 -9.85 -1.41
N THR A 151 -7.26 -8.60 -1.61
CA THR A 151 -6.43 -7.43 -1.35
C THR A 151 -6.54 -6.99 0.11
N ILE A 152 -5.48 -6.36 0.63
CA ILE A 152 -5.48 -5.75 1.97
C ILE A 152 -6.53 -4.64 2.00
N GLY A 153 -7.55 -4.82 2.84
CA GLY A 153 -8.63 -3.85 3.04
C GLY A 153 -9.98 -4.25 2.46
N TYR A 154 -10.04 -5.18 1.50
CA TYR A 154 -11.27 -5.62 0.88
C TYR A 154 -12.27 -6.23 1.88
N ASP A 155 -11.82 -7.22 2.66
CA ASP A 155 -12.67 -7.91 3.63
C ASP A 155 -13.22 -6.95 4.70
N THR A 156 -12.40 -6.08 5.23
CA THR A 156 -12.85 -5.06 6.21
C THR A 156 -13.86 -4.10 5.60
N ALA A 157 -13.66 -3.66 4.36
CA ALA A 157 -14.62 -2.79 3.67
C ALA A 157 -15.95 -3.52 3.45
N LEU A 158 -15.91 -4.79 3.06
CA LEU A 158 -17.09 -5.63 2.87
C LEU A 158 -17.90 -5.75 4.17
N ASN A 159 -17.25 -6.10 5.27
CA ASN A 159 -17.91 -6.21 6.59
C ASN A 159 -18.50 -4.87 7.03
N THR A 160 -17.85 -3.75 6.77
CA THR A 160 -18.38 -2.42 7.08
C THR A 160 -19.65 -2.14 6.28
N ILE A 161 -19.71 -2.51 5.00
CA ILE A 161 -20.89 -2.35 4.16
C ILE A 161 -22.04 -3.19 4.70
N VAL A 162 -21.80 -4.47 4.98
CA VAL A 162 -22.82 -5.39 5.53
C VAL A 162 -23.41 -4.84 6.82
N GLU A 163 -22.57 -4.41 7.76
CA GLU A 163 -23.01 -3.79 9.03
C GLU A 163 -23.90 -2.55 8.79
N CYS A 164 -23.55 -1.70 7.83
CA CYS A 164 -24.33 -0.52 7.50
C CYS A 164 -25.67 -0.89 6.84
N VAL A 165 -25.67 -1.87 5.94
CA VAL A 165 -26.87 -2.35 5.24
C VAL A 165 -27.84 -2.98 6.22
N ASP A 166 -27.39 -3.77 7.18
CA ASP A 166 -28.24 -4.37 8.23
C ASP A 166 -28.97 -3.30 9.04
N LYS A 167 -28.28 -2.22 9.43
CA LYS A 167 -28.92 -1.08 10.12
C LYS A 167 -29.97 -0.38 9.26
N LEU A 168 -29.75 -0.29 7.95
CA LEU A 168 -30.72 0.27 7.02
C LEU A 168 -31.93 -0.64 6.82
N ARG A 169 -31.73 -1.97 6.81
CA ARG A 169 -32.79 -2.96 6.66
C ARG A 169 -33.82 -2.86 7.78
N ASP A 170 -33.39 -2.64 9.03
CA ASP A 170 -34.28 -2.49 10.17
C ASP A 170 -35.27 -1.33 9.99
N THR A 171 -34.77 -0.16 9.58
CA THR A 171 -35.64 1.01 9.37
C THR A 171 -36.45 0.88 8.07
N ALA A 172 -35.93 0.23 7.04
CA ALA A 172 -36.65 -0.02 5.80
C ALA A 172 -37.93 -0.83 6.06
N THR A 173 -37.77 -1.95 6.79
CA THR A 173 -38.86 -2.84 7.17
C THR A 173 -39.89 -2.12 8.06
N SER A 174 -39.45 -1.26 8.96
CA SER A 174 -40.35 -0.54 9.88
C SER A 174 -41.27 0.46 9.20
N HIS A 175 -40.98 0.91 8.01
CA HIS A 175 -41.69 1.96 7.31
C HIS A 175 -42.05 1.62 5.83
N ASP A 176 -41.89 0.36 5.41
CA ASP A 176 -42.09 -0.08 4.03
C ASP A 176 -41.32 0.80 3.01
N ARG A 177 -40.05 1.13 3.35
CA ARG A 177 -39.22 2.00 2.51
C ARG A 177 -38.27 1.19 1.64
N ILE A 178 -37.95 1.74 0.49
CA ILE A 178 -36.89 1.25 -0.40
C ILE A 178 -35.71 2.17 -0.27
N PHE A 179 -34.51 1.58 -0.09
CA PHE A 179 -33.23 2.29 -0.07
C PHE A 179 -32.34 1.84 -1.22
N PHE A 180 -31.67 2.78 -1.84
CA PHE A 180 -30.57 2.52 -2.74
C PHE A 180 -29.28 2.83 -2.01
N VAL A 181 -28.39 1.85 -1.91
CA VAL A 181 -27.11 1.99 -1.20
C VAL A 181 -25.99 1.97 -2.23
N GLU A 182 -25.33 3.12 -2.41
CA GLU A 182 -24.12 3.21 -3.22
C GLU A 182 -22.90 2.80 -2.39
N VAL A 183 -22.07 1.93 -2.95
CA VAL A 183 -20.82 1.48 -2.33
C VAL A 183 -19.64 1.75 -3.27
N MET A 184 -18.45 1.91 -2.70
CA MET A 184 -17.22 2.00 -3.47
C MET A 184 -16.88 0.64 -4.13
N GLY A 185 -15.79 0.57 -4.88
CA GLY A 185 -15.32 -0.65 -5.56
C GLY A 185 -14.97 -0.43 -7.03
N ARG A 186 -15.00 0.83 -7.51
CA ARG A 186 -14.72 1.22 -8.89
C ARG A 186 -15.55 0.39 -9.90
N ASP A 187 -14.91 0.01 -11.00
CA ASP A 187 -15.57 -0.71 -12.11
C ASP A 187 -15.69 -2.23 -11.85
N ALA A 188 -15.02 -2.76 -10.82
CA ALA A 188 -14.99 -4.19 -10.53
C ALA A 188 -16.29 -4.71 -9.92
N GLY A 189 -16.98 -3.91 -9.09
CA GLY A 189 -18.26 -4.24 -8.49
C GLY A 189 -18.23 -5.34 -7.41
N PHE A 190 -17.08 -5.85 -7.00
CA PHE A 190 -16.98 -6.96 -6.04
C PHE A 190 -17.56 -6.61 -4.66
N LEU A 191 -17.35 -5.37 -4.18
CA LEU A 191 -17.95 -4.93 -2.92
C LEU A 191 -19.47 -4.94 -2.98
N ALA A 192 -20.06 -4.39 -4.05
CA ALA A 192 -21.52 -4.36 -4.24
C ALA A 192 -22.10 -5.78 -4.36
N GLN A 193 -21.47 -6.64 -5.16
CA GLN A 193 -21.92 -8.00 -5.37
C GLN A 193 -21.87 -8.82 -4.07
N ASN A 194 -20.75 -8.81 -3.38
CA ASN A 194 -20.56 -9.68 -2.22
C ASN A 194 -21.32 -9.16 -0.98
N SER A 195 -21.49 -7.84 -0.83
CA SER A 195 -22.34 -7.30 0.23
C SER A 195 -23.84 -7.54 -0.01
N ALA A 196 -24.26 -7.74 -1.25
CA ALA A 196 -25.65 -8.08 -1.57
C ALA A 196 -25.99 -9.57 -1.35
N ILE A 197 -24.98 -10.44 -1.32
CA ILE A 197 -25.13 -11.88 -1.08
C ILE A 197 -25.10 -12.21 0.40
N ALA A 198 -24.36 -11.45 1.19
CA ALA A 198 -24.23 -11.63 2.64
C ALA A 198 -25.51 -11.20 3.38
#